data_c636b91b82b9ccd82d0b5b5048281363
#
_entry.id   c636b91b82b9ccd82d0b5b5048281363
#
_cell.length_a   1.000
_cell.length_b   1.000
_cell.length_c   1.000
_cell.angle_alpha   90.00
_cell.angle_beta   90.00
_cell.angle_gamma   90.00
#
_symmetry.space_group_name_H-M   'P 1'
#
loop_
_entity.id
_entity.type
_entity.pdbx_description
1 polymer ?
#
loop_
_entity_poly.entity_id
_entity_poly.type
_entity_poly.pdbx_seq_one_letter_code
_entity_poly.pdbx_strand_id
1 'polypeptide(L)'
;MTFEATYLGSNGWLIKFKKTNLIIDPWLKGDLIFPPGEWFFKGSLDEEILIDKEIDIILLTQGLPDHCHVPTLEMFRKDIPIICPKSAVETLEKIGFSSIKMLKPTEKTNQFNLSFEATAGAPVPQIENGYIVKDDQDNGF
;
A
#
# COMPACT_ATOMS: atom_id res chain seq x y z
N MET A 1 2.09 -3.61 23.97
CA MET A 1 1.61 -3.09 22.67
C MET A 1 2.29 -3.90 21.56
N THR A 2 1.54 -4.40 20.67
CA THR A 2 1.95 -5.43 19.73
C THR A 2 2.33 -4.86 18.36
N PHE A 3 1.78 -3.72 17.99
CA PHE A 3 2.18 -2.89 16.86
C PHE A 3 1.86 -1.41 17.12
N GLU A 4 2.49 -0.54 16.37
CA GLU A 4 2.29 0.91 16.38
C GLU A 4 1.76 1.34 15.01
N ALA A 5 0.69 2.14 14.97
CA ALA A 5 0.10 2.65 13.74
C ALA A 5 0.26 4.17 13.69
N THR A 6 0.87 4.67 12.62
CA THR A 6 1.03 6.09 12.34
C THR A 6 0.23 6.46 11.10
N TYR A 7 -0.70 7.39 11.22
CA TYR A 7 -1.46 7.92 10.10
C TYR A 7 -0.61 8.90 9.29
N LEU A 8 -0.52 8.66 7.98
CA LEU A 8 0.30 9.45 7.06
C LEU A 8 -0.50 10.45 6.21
N GLY A 9 -1.80 10.53 6.43
CA GLY A 9 -2.70 11.34 5.61
C GLY A 9 -3.36 10.57 4.47
N SER A 10 -4.47 11.09 3.94
CA SER A 10 -5.30 10.45 2.92
C SER A 10 -5.67 9.01 3.31
N ASN A 11 -5.19 8.00 2.58
CA ASN A 11 -5.40 6.59 2.88
C ASN A 11 -4.15 5.93 3.51
N GLY A 12 -3.08 6.72 3.72
CA GLY A 12 -1.76 6.21 4.09
C GLY A 12 -1.59 5.87 5.56
N TRP A 13 -0.98 4.73 5.83
CA TRP A 13 -0.61 4.29 7.17
C TRP A 13 0.78 3.67 7.20
N LEU A 14 1.54 3.94 8.25
CA LEU A 14 2.75 3.22 8.60
C LEU A 14 2.46 2.35 9.83
N ILE A 15 2.60 1.05 9.66
CA ILE A 15 2.38 0.07 10.74
C ILE A 15 3.72 -0.55 11.10
N LYS A 16 4.12 -0.37 12.34
CA LYS A 16 5.36 -0.90 12.86
C LYS A 16 5.07 -2.08 13.77
N PHE A 17 5.35 -3.27 13.29
CA PHE A 17 5.46 -4.46 14.12
C PHE A 17 6.86 -4.55 14.76
N LYS A 18 7.03 -5.45 15.71
CA LYS A 18 8.32 -5.61 16.41
C LYS A 18 9.51 -5.82 15.47
N LYS A 19 9.29 -6.51 14.33
CA LYS A 19 10.35 -6.92 13.40
C LYS A 19 10.14 -6.42 11.97
N THR A 20 9.03 -5.76 11.66
CA THR A 20 8.64 -5.44 10.27
C THR A 20 7.91 -4.12 10.21
N ASN A 21 8.33 -3.27 9.30
CA ASN A 21 7.68 -2.01 8.98
C ASN A 21 6.86 -2.17 7.69
N LEU A 22 5.55 -2.03 7.83
CA LEU A 22 4.57 -2.13 6.75
C LEU A 22 4.04 -0.74 6.42
N ILE A 23 4.05 -0.35 5.15
CA ILE A 23 3.39 0.87 4.69
C ILE A 23 2.17 0.52 3.83
N ILE A 24 1.07 1.22 4.07
CA ILE A 24 -0.22 0.99 3.40
C ILE A 24 -0.60 2.24 2.61
N ASP A 25 -0.95 2.08 1.33
CA ASP A 25 -1.49 3.12 0.45
C ASP A 25 -0.78 4.49 0.57
N PRO A 26 0.56 4.56 0.45
CA PRO A 26 1.29 5.78 0.76
C PRO A 26 1.11 6.87 -0.30
N TRP A 27 0.78 8.09 0.15
CA TRP A 27 0.93 9.31 -0.61
C TRP A 27 1.83 10.27 0.19
N LEU A 28 3.11 10.34 -0.20
CA LEU A 28 4.15 11.01 0.60
C LEU A 28 4.70 12.26 -0.05
N LYS A 29 4.53 12.41 -1.36
CA LYS A 29 5.02 13.57 -2.13
C LYS A 29 4.21 13.80 -3.39
N GLY A 30 4.36 15.02 -3.93
CA GLY A 30 3.77 15.40 -5.22
C GLY A 30 2.26 15.52 -5.19
N ASP A 31 1.72 15.71 -6.37
CA ASP A 31 0.28 15.91 -6.55
C ASP A 31 -0.44 14.58 -6.78
N LEU A 32 -1.67 14.52 -6.31
CA LEU A 32 -2.59 13.44 -6.59
C LEU A 32 -3.51 13.86 -7.74
N ILE A 33 -3.40 13.17 -8.85
CA ILE A 33 -4.13 13.46 -10.06
C ILE A 33 -4.95 12.24 -10.47
N PHE A 34 -6.26 12.43 -10.65
CA PHE A 34 -7.14 11.38 -11.17
C PHE A 34 -7.34 11.52 -12.67
N PRO A 35 -7.46 10.41 -13.40
CA PRO A 35 -7.89 10.45 -14.79
C PRO A 35 -9.27 11.14 -14.95
N PRO A 36 -9.50 11.92 -15.99
CA PRO A 36 -8.64 12.12 -17.18
C PRO A 36 -7.55 13.17 -17.03
N GLY A 37 -7.37 13.82 -15.88
CA GLY A 37 -6.28 14.76 -15.66
C GLY A 37 -6.56 15.82 -14.58
N GLU A 38 -5.62 16.74 -14.41
CA GLU A 38 -5.65 17.78 -13.34
C GLU A 38 -6.93 18.62 -13.33
N TRP A 39 -7.50 18.88 -14.49
CA TRP A 39 -8.71 19.66 -14.65
C TRP A 39 -9.95 18.96 -14.07
N PHE A 40 -9.89 17.65 -13.90
CA PHE A 40 -10.97 16.86 -13.29
C PHE A 40 -10.83 16.80 -11.78
N PHE A 41 -9.66 16.39 -11.30
CA PHE A 41 -9.34 16.35 -9.88
C PHE A 41 -7.83 16.42 -9.65
N LYS A 42 -7.42 17.31 -8.76
CA LYS A 42 -6.05 17.41 -8.29
C LYS A 42 -6.03 17.66 -6.79
N GLY A 43 -5.33 16.83 -6.05
CA GLY A 43 -4.95 17.06 -4.65
C GLY A 43 -3.48 17.43 -4.56
N SER A 44 -3.10 18.23 -3.57
CA SER A 44 -1.72 18.60 -3.32
C SER A 44 -1.40 18.43 -1.84
N LEU A 45 -0.16 18.00 -1.54
CA LEU A 45 0.36 18.03 -0.18
C LEU A 45 0.98 19.40 0.09
N ASP A 46 0.76 19.96 1.27
CA ASP A 46 1.40 21.21 1.71
C ASP A 46 2.92 21.00 1.88
N GLU A 47 3.31 19.82 2.39
CA GLU A 47 4.69 19.41 2.57
C GLU A 47 4.84 17.91 2.28
N GLU A 48 6.04 17.50 1.83
CA GLU A 48 6.37 16.09 1.68
C GLU A 48 6.43 15.41 3.06
N ILE A 49 5.91 14.18 3.13
CA ILE A 49 5.94 13.37 4.34
C ILE A 49 7.23 12.56 4.33
N LEU A 50 8.10 12.83 5.30
CA LEU A 50 9.35 12.11 5.46
C LEU A 50 9.15 10.87 6.36
N ILE A 51 9.60 9.71 5.88
CA ILE A 51 9.63 8.48 6.66
C ILE A 51 11.07 8.17 7.01
N ASP A 52 11.36 8.15 8.31
CA ASP A 52 12.69 7.88 8.88
C ASP A 52 12.98 6.39 9.11
N LYS A 53 12.06 5.53 8.70
CA LYS A 53 12.14 4.08 8.85
C LYS A 53 12.35 3.39 7.51
N GLU A 54 13.13 2.32 7.53
CA GLU A 54 13.20 1.40 6.40
C GLU A 54 11.86 0.65 6.29
N ILE A 55 11.32 0.61 5.08
CA ILE A 55 10.06 -0.09 4.79
C ILE A 55 10.39 -1.50 4.27
N ASP A 56 9.80 -2.50 4.92
CA ASP A 56 9.99 -3.91 4.58
C ASP A 56 8.94 -4.44 3.61
N ILE A 57 7.70 -3.94 3.71
CA ILE A 57 6.56 -4.38 2.89
C ILE A 57 5.70 -3.17 2.52
N ILE A 58 5.21 -3.17 1.27
CA ILE A 58 4.17 -2.24 0.81
C ILE A 58 2.88 -3.03 0.62
N LEU A 59 1.78 -2.53 1.18
CA LEU A 59 0.44 -3.09 1.04
C LEU A 59 -0.45 -2.08 0.34
N LEU A 60 -1.06 -2.46 -0.78
CA LEU A 60 -2.01 -1.63 -1.50
C LEU A 60 -3.41 -2.24 -1.44
N THR A 61 -4.38 -1.41 -1.14
CA THR A 61 -5.80 -1.83 -1.09
C THR A 61 -6.51 -1.67 -2.42
N GLN A 62 -6.08 -0.69 -3.23
CA GLN A 62 -6.69 -0.37 -4.53
C GLN A 62 -5.62 0.06 -5.55
N GLY A 63 -5.97 -0.03 -6.83
CA GLY A 63 -5.14 0.47 -7.93
C GLY A 63 -5.37 1.94 -8.29
N LEU A 64 -6.29 2.64 -7.64
CA LEU A 64 -6.56 4.06 -7.89
C LEU A 64 -5.41 4.97 -7.40
N PRO A 65 -5.22 6.16 -7.99
CA PRO A 65 -4.08 7.04 -7.69
C PRO A 65 -3.94 7.45 -6.22
N ASP A 66 -5.01 7.54 -5.47
CA ASP A 66 -5.02 7.87 -4.04
C ASP A 66 -4.61 6.71 -3.12
N HIS A 67 -4.45 5.51 -3.67
CA HIS A 67 -3.94 4.31 -3.00
C HIS A 67 -2.64 3.81 -3.63
N CYS A 68 -2.56 3.82 -4.97
CA CYS A 68 -1.40 3.39 -5.76
C CYS A 68 -0.74 4.63 -6.38
N HIS A 69 -0.15 5.48 -5.54
CA HIS A 69 0.42 6.77 -5.97
C HIS A 69 1.79 6.61 -6.59
N VAL A 70 1.87 6.73 -7.91
CA VAL A 70 3.10 6.46 -8.68
C VAL A 70 4.29 7.29 -8.22
N PRO A 71 4.23 8.63 -8.07
CA PRO A 71 5.38 9.41 -7.63
C PRO A 71 5.93 8.99 -6.26
N THR A 72 5.06 8.57 -5.34
CA THR A 72 5.48 8.04 -4.04
C THR A 72 6.13 6.67 -4.19
N LEU A 73 5.52 5.77 -4.96
CA LEU A 73 6.02 4.40 -5.13
C LEU A 73 7.39 4.37 -5.85
N GLU A 74 7.66 5.32 -6.72
CA GLU A 74 8.95 5.47 -7.39
C GLU A 74 10.11 5.75 -6.43
N MET A 75 9.83 6.27 -5.21
CA MET A 75 10.85 6.55 -4.19
C MET A 75 11.40 5.29 -3.53
N PHE A 76 10.61 4.20 -3.51
CA PHE A 76 11.00 2.97 -2.83
C PHE A 76 11.94 2.12 -3.67
N ARG A 77 12.77 1.30 -3.00
CA ARG A 77 13.53 0.25 -3.67
C ARG A 77 12.58 -0.71 -4.38
N LYS A 78 12.96 -1.17 -5.55
CA LYS A 78 12.10 -2.01 -6.40
C LYS A 78 12.10 -3.49 -6.02
N ASP A 79 12.94 -3.89 -5.06
CA ASP A 79 12.99 -5.23 -4.48
C ASP A 79 12.11 -5.40 -3.24
N ILE A 80 11.51 -4.32 -2.73
CA ILE A 80 10.56 -4.40 -1.60
C ILE A 80 9.33 -5.20 -2.04
N PRO A 81 8.93 -6.23 -1.28
CA PRO A 81 7.71 -6.98 -1.56
C PRO A 81 6.48 -6.09 -1.51
N ILE A 82 5.63 -6.20 -2.52
CA ILE A 82 4.33 -5.53 -2.57
C ILE A 82 3.21 -6.57 -2.60
N ILE A 83 2.23 -6.39 -1.72
CA ILE A 83 0.98 -7.15 -1.72
C ILE A 83 -0.12 -6.21 -2.21
N CYS A 84 -0.86 -6.63 -3.23
CA CYS A 84 -1.81 -5.74 -3.91
C CYS A 84 -2.98 -6.48 -4.55
N PRO A 85 -4.08 -5.78 -4.89
CA PRO A 85 -5.12 -6.29 -5.76
C PRO A 85 -4.67 -6.32 -7.23
N LYS A 86 -5.42 -7.01 -8.08
CA LYS A 86 -5.15 -7.11 -9.52
C LYS A 86 -5.07 -5.74 -10.20
N SER A 87 -5.88 -4.77 -9.79
CA SER A 87 -5.95 -3.42 -10.35
C SER A 87 -4.62 -2.64 -10.27
N ALA A 88 -3.74 -2.97 -9.31
CA ALA A 88 -2.46 -2.29 -9.13
C ALA A 88 -1.30 -2.94 -9.91
N VAL A 89 -1.42 -4.20 -10.33
CA VAL A 89 -0.28 -4.99 -10.86
C VAL A 89 0.39 -4.32 -12.04
N GLU A 90 -0.35 -3.92 -13.06
CA GLU A 90 0.22 -3.31 -14.28
C GLU A 90 1.01 -2.03 -13.97
N THR A 91 0.49 -1.19 -13.08
CA THR A 91 1.16 0.04 -12.64
C THR A 91 2.48 -0.28 -11.93
N LEU A 92 2.47 -1.25 -11.01
CA LEU A 92 3.65 -1.66 -10.26
C LEU A 92 4.74 -2.27 -11.16
N GLU A 93 4.36 -3.07 -12.14
CA GLU A 93 5.28 -3.62 -13.14
C GLU A 93 5.93 -2.50 -13.98
N LYS A 94 5.15 -1.51 -14.41
CA LYS A 94 5.67 -0.33 -15.14
C LYS A 94 6.65 0.50 -14.30
N ILE A 95 6.43 0.62 -13.00
CA ILE A 95 7.38 1.28 -12.08
C ILE A 95 8.67 0.47 -11.93
N GLY A 96 8.61 -0.85 -12.11
CA GLY A 96 9.76 -1.74 -12.08
C GLY A 96 9.88 -2.58 -10.80
N PHE A 97 8.83 -2.72 -10.00
CA PHE A 97 8.85 -3.62 -8.85
C PHE A 97 9.01 -5.08 -9.29
N SER A 98 9.90 -5.81 -8.63
CA SER A 98 10.25 -7.19 -8.97
C SER A 98 9.57 -8.24 -8.07
N SER A 99 9.01 -7.83 -6.94
CA SER A 99 8.38 -8.74 -5.97
C SER A 99 6.93 -8.33 -5.73
N ILE A 100 6.04 -8.64 -6.68
CA ILE A 100 4.63 -8.31 -6.63
C ILE A 100 3.83 -9.56 -6.31
N LYS A 101 3.08 -9.54 -5.19
CA LYS A 101 2.15 -10.59 -4.80
C LYS A 101 0.72 -10.08 -4.95
N MET A 102 0.05 -10.49 -6.01
CA MET A 102 -1.37 -10.21 -6.21
C MET A 102 -2.21 -11.18 -5.38
N LEU A 103 -3.17 -10.64 -4.61
CA LEU A 103 -4.20 -11.41 -3.90
C LEU A 103 -5.59 -11.03 -4.40
N LYS A 104 -6.44 -12.03 -4.54
CA LYS A 104 -7.89 -11.88 -4.68
C LYS A 104 -8.55 -12.03 -3.30
N PRO A 105 -9.77 -11.51 -3.11
CA PRO A 105 -10.53 -11.78 -1.88
C PRO A 105 -10.55 -13.27 -1.53
N THR A 106 -10.37 -13.58 -0.25
CA THR A 106 -10.19 -14.92 0.36
C THR A 106 -8.81 -15.56 0.22
N GLU A 107 -7.95 -15.04 -0.64
CA GLU A 107 -6.58 -15.55 -0.76
C GLU A 107 -5.70 -15.04 0.40
N LYS A 108 -4.69 -15.84 0.72
CA LYS A 108 -3.75 -15.59 1.82
C LYS A 108 -2.32 -15.70 1.34
N THR A 109 -1.42 -14.97 2.00
CA THR A 109 0.02 -15.12 1.82
C THR A 109 0.76 -14.77 3.11
N ASN A 110 2.00 -15.21 3.20
CA ASN A 110 2.91 -14.81 4.27
C ASN A 110 4.09 -14.06 3.67
N GLN A 111 4.52 -13.01 4.36
CA GLN A 111 5.73 -12.26 4.02
C GLN A 111 6.45 -11.91 5.31
N PHE A 112 7.72 -12.32 5.45
CA PHE A 112 8.46 -12.27 6.71
C PHE A 112 7.67 -12.94 7.84
N ASN A 113 7.48 -12.25 8.96
CA ASN A 113 6.71 -12.73 10.11
C ASN A 113 5.24 -12.31 10.09
N LEU A 114 4.74 -11.80 8.96
CA LEU A 114 3.36 -11.36 8.81
C LEU A 114 2.55 -12.29 7.90
N SER A 115 1.32 -12.52 8.28
CA SER A 115 0.29 -13.15 7.45
C SER A 115 -0.69 -12.11 6.94
N PHE A 116 -1.11 -12.27 5.69
CA PHE A 116 -2.06 -11.40 5.00
C PHE A 116 -3.20 -12.23 4.45
N GLU A 117 -4.43 -11.83 4.78
CA GLU A 117 -5.64 -12.40 4.20
C GLU A 117 -6.40 -11.28 3.49
N ALA A 118 -6.62 -11.43 2.18
CA ALA A 118 -7.41 -10.47 1.43
C ALA A 118 -8.91 -10.71 1.66
N THR A 119 -9.64 -9.64 1.92
CA THR A 119 -11.10 -9.62 2.01
C THR A 119 -11.67 -8.78 0.86
N ALA A 120 -12.96 -8.91 0.56
CA ALA A 120 -13.60 -8.08 -0.43
C ALA A 120 -13.62 -6.62 0.04
N GLY A 121 -13.09 -5.72 -0.80
CA GLY A 121 -13.20 -4.28 -0.66
C GLY A 121 -14.28 -3.69 -1.56
N ALA A 122 -14.22 -2.37 -1.80
CA ALA A 122 -15.16 -1.68 -2.67
C ALA A 122 -15.02 -2.11 -4.14
N PRO A 123 -16.11 -2.27 -4.89
CA PRO A 123 -16.06 -2.61 -6.32
C PRO A 123 -15.89 -1.35 -7.19
N VAL A 124 -14.66 -0.76 -7.24
CA VAL A 124 -14.40 0.52 -7.93
C VAL A 124 -13.11 0.48 -8.76
N PRO A 125 -13.16 0.32 -10.07
CA PRO A 125 -14.19 -0.32 -10.92
C PRO A 125 -14.15 -1.86 -10.87
N GLN A 126 -13.12 -2.42 -10.22
CA GLN A 126 -12.94 -3.84 -9.95
C GLN A 126 -13.17 -4.09 -8.45
N ILE A 127 -13.30 -5.34 -8.06
CA ILE A 127 -13.33 -5.69 -6.65
C ILE A 127 -11.93 -5.47 -6.08
N GLU A 128 -11.82 -4.50 -5.18
CA GLU A 128 -10.60 -4.15 -4.48
C GLU A 128 -10.45 -4.95 -3.17
N ASN A 129 -9.31 -4.85 -2.50
CA ASN A 129 -9.04 -5.63 -1.31
C ASN A 129 -9.18 -4.81 -0.02
N GLY A 130 -9.85 -5.38 0.98
CA GLY A 130 -9.50 -5.18 2.36
C GLY A 130 -8.48 -6.23 2.78
N TYR A 131 -7.87 -6.09 3.96
CA TYR A 131 -6.90 -7.06 4.46
C TYR A 131 -7.03 -7.29 5.95
N ILE A 132 -6.79 -8.53 6.36
CA ILE A 132 -6.48 -8.89 7.74
C ILE A 132 -4.98 -9.18 7.79
N VAL A 133 -4.26 -8.44 8.61
CA VAL A 133 -2.80 -8.59 8.76
C VAL A 133 -2.48 -8.99 10.20
N LYS A 134 -1.69 -10.03 10.37
CA LYS A 134 -1.30 -10.53 11.69
C LYS A 134 0.17 -10.90 11.75
N ASP A 135 0.79 -10.72 12.91
CA ASP A 135 2.14 -11.21 13.19
C ASP A 135 2.13 -12.68 13.64
N ASP A 136 3.32 -13.22 13.93
CA ASP A 136 3.53 -14.59 14.42
C ASP A 136 2.95 -14.85 15.82
N GLN A 137 2.44 -13.83 16.52
CA GLN A 137 1.79 -13.90 17.82
C GLN A 137 0.27 -13.64 17.74
N ASP A 138 -0.29 -13.65 16.52
CA ASP A 138 -1.71 -13.37 16.24
C ASP A 138 -2.15 -11.92 16.56
N ASN A 139 -1.18 -10.99 16.70
CA ASN A 139 -1.48 -9.57 16.83
C ASN A 139 -1.67 -8.95 15.45
N GLY A 140 -2.73 -8.17 15.26
CA GLY A 140 -2.98 -7.62 13.94
C GLY A 140 -4.17 -6.67 13.87
N PHE A 141 -4.55 -6.35 12.65
CA PHE A 141 -5.66 -5.45 12.28
C PHE A 141 -6.33 -5.94 11.01
#